data_87a5b34bd6dbca061c00c229aadb7f5c
#
_entry.id   87a5b34bd6dbca061c00c229aadb7f5c
#
_cell.length_a   1.000
_cell.length_b   1.000
_cell.length_c   1.000
_cell.angle_alpha   90.00
_cell.angle_beta   90.00
_cell.angle_gamma   90.00
#
_symmetry.space_group_name_H-M   'P 1'
#
loop_
_entity.id
_entity.type
_entity.pdbx_description
1 polymer ?
#
loop_
_entity_poly.entity_id
_entity_poly.type
_entity_poly.pdbx_seq_one_letter_code
_entity_poly.pdbx_strand_id
1 'polypeptide(L)'
;RTTLTALALIAPAAALAQDGSTLRGTGDLGVVIERATGSVLVVDQSDRKALCRVEGLGDLSHASLTFSPDERYAFVFGRDGGLSKVDILACALVKRVIQGGNAIGGAISDDGRLVAVSNYEPGGVKVFDADTLDQVADVPMGSKTVGLADAPGSRFVVATWDTGEVWILDHSQDAANPQITRLPDAGKNPYDALMTGNGRTYIVGLFGEKGLTAVDLWADPPKAERFLPDYGKNEPDLPVYKMPHLQGWTLAGETYALPAVGLHQVLWVDAASKQEIGRTDVAGQPVFVLARPDARELWVNFAPPDNGKVQVIDAVTHQVKQTLEPGKGVLHMEFTPRGREVWLSVRDENRIEIRDAHTYEVLGEVPAQAPSGIFFTARAHRAGL
;
A
#
# COMPACT_ATOMS: atom_id res chain seq x y z
N ARG A 1 -21.15 44.04 -65.48
CA ARG A 1 -21.33 42.93 -64.48
C ARG A 1 -19.97 42.23 -64.36
N THR A 2 -19.28 42.49 -63.26
CA THR A 2 -17.95 41.93 -62.96
C THR A 2 -18.15 40.81 -61.96
N THR A 3 -17.83 39.60 -62.34
CA THR A 3 -17.87 38.40 -61.52
C THR A 3 -16.57 38.29 -60.73
N LEU A 4 -16.60 38.40 -59.42
CA LEU A 4 -15.48 38.10 -58.54
C LEU A 4 -15.50 36.59 -58.24
N THR A 5 -14.42 35.93 -58.67
CA THR A 5 -14.16 34.54 -58.33
C THR A 5 -13.32 34.51 -57.03
N ALA A 6 -13.91 33.98 -55.94
CA ALA A 6 -13.18 33.77 -54.67
C ALA A 6 -12.34 32.50 -54.78
N LEU A 7 -11.03 32.64 -54.69
CA LEU A 7 -10.10 31.55 -54.51
C LEU A 7 -10.07 31.11 -53.05
N ALA A 8 -10.58 29.96 -52.73
CA ALA A 8 -10.45 29.35 -51.42
C ALA A 8 -9.03 28.74 -51.29
N LEU A 9 -8.22 29.29 -50.39
CA LEU A 9 -6.96 28.70 -49.97
C LEU A 9 -7.25 27.52 -49.03
N ILE A 10 -7.05 26.31 -49.51
CA ILE A 10 -7.02 25.09 -48.69
C ILE A 10 -5.62 25.02 -48.09
N ALA A 11 -5.49 25.32 -46.81
CA ALA A 11 -4.27 25.05 -46.04
C ALA A 11 -4.11 23.52 -45.89
N PRO A 12 -2.91 22.96 -46.12
CA PRO A 12 -2.68 21.53 -45.88
C PRO A 12 -2.80 21.27 -44.37
N ALA A 13 -3.70 20.36 -43.99
CA ALA A 13 -3.72 19.79 -42.65
C ALA A 13 -2.37 19.09 -42.46
N ALA A 14 -1.57 19.61 -41.53
CA ALA A 14 -0.38 18.92 -41.10
C ALA A 14 -0.82 17.57 -40.52
N ALA A 15 -0.48 16.51 -41.22
CA ALA A 15 -0.59 15.16 -40.65
C ALA A 15 0.35 15.11 -39.44
N LEU A 16 -0.22 15.11 -38.25
CA LEU A 16 0.49 14.68 -37.07
C LEU A 16 0.98 13.26 -37.37
N ALA A 17 2.29 13.10 -37.49
CA ALA A 17 2.90 11.79 -37.51
C ALA A 17 2.42 11.08 -36.26
N GLN A 18 1.55 10.09 -36.40
CA GLN A 18 1.28 9.14 -35.35
C GLN A 18 2.60 8.37 -35.16
N ASP A 19 3.36 8.83 -34.16
CA ASP A 19 4.33 7.99 -33.49
C ASP A 19 3.56 6.73 -33.11
N GLY A 20 4.07 5.54 -33.46
CA GLY A 20 3.36 4.26 -33.26
C GLY A 20 3.15 3.84 -31.82
N SER A 21 3.11 4.79 -30.87
CA SER A 21 2.67 4.58 -29.51
C SER A 21 1.16 4.34 -29.53
N THR A 22 0.76 3.11 -29.34
CA THR A 22 -0.62 2.78 -29.02
C THR A 22 -1.04 3.59 -27.81
N LEU A 23 -2.10 4.41 -27.95
CA LEU A 23 -2.71 5.09 -26.81
C LEU A 23 -3.07 4.05 -25.74
N ARG A 24 -2.54 4.23 -24.54
CA ARG A 24 -2.72 3.30 -23.44
C ARG A 24 -3.27 4.02 -22.22
N GLY A 25 -4.27 3.41 -21.58
CA GLY A 25 -4.74 3.82 -20.25
C GLY A 25 -3.86 3.25 -19.14
N THR A 26 -4.11 3.67 -17.93
CA THR A 26 -3.37 3.24 -16.74
C THR A 26 -4.05 2.12 -15.95
N GLY A 27 -5.35 1.92 -16.11
CA GLY A 27 -6.18 1.07 -15.25
C GLY A 27 -5.86 -0.44 -15.27
N ASP A 28 -5.03 -0.91 -16.19
CA ASP A 28 -4.54 -2.28 -16.28
C ASP A 28 -3.03 -2.40 -16.01
N LEU A 29 -2.41 -1.31 -15.52
CA LEU A 29 -1.00 -1.30 -15.18
C LEU A 29 -0.76 -1.65 -13.72
N GLY A 30 0.49 -1.97 -13.44
CA GLY A 30 0.99 -2.17 -12.10
C GLY A 30 2.47 -1.87 -12.01
N VAL A 31 2.95 -1.72 -10.79
CA VAL A 31 4.36 -1.51 -10.47
C VAL A 31 4.79 -2.56 -9.46
N VAL A 32 5.89 -3.24 -9.75
CA VAL A 32 6.52 -4.22 -8.87
C VAL A 32 7.86 -3.69 -8.39
N ILE A 33 8.08 -3.72 -7.10
CA ILE A 33 9.35 -3.32 -6.49
C ILE A 33 10.36 -4.44 -6.67
N GLU A 34 11.51 -4.14 -7.27
CA GLU A 34 12.65 -5.04 -7.44
C GLU A 34 13.76 -4.67 -6.45
N ARG A 35 13.81 -5.40 -5.33
CA ARG A 35 14.70 -5.06 -4.21
C ARG A 35 16.18 -5.20 -4.52
N ALA A 36 16.55 -6.18 -5.37
CA ALA A 36 17.95 -6.49 -5.64
C ALA A 36 18.66 -5.39 -6.45
N THR A 37 17.91 -4.66 -7.27
CA THR A 37 18.45 -3.70 -8.25
C THR A 37 18.10 -2.24 -7.96
N GLY A 38 17.23 -1.99 -6.96
CA GLY A 38 16.76 -0.64 -6.71
C GLY A 38 15.99 -0.07 -7.89
N SER A 39 15.15 -0.90 -8.47
CA SER A 39 14.32 -0.59 -9.64
C SER A 39 12.87 -0.94 -9.39
N VAL A 40 12.02 -0.47 -10.28
CA VAL A 40 10.63 -0.92 -10.36
C VAL A 40 10.35 -1.46 -11.75
N LEU A 41 9.54 -2.53 -11.80
CA LEU A 41 9.07 -3.13 -13.03
C LEU A 41 7.64 -2.66 -13.28
N VAL A 42 7.39 -2.01 -14.40
CA VAL A 42 6.03 -1.68 -14.86
C VAL A 42 5.46 -2.89 -15.56
N VAL A 43 4.28 -3.32 -15.14
CA VAL A 43 3.62 -4.52 -15.65
C VAL A 43 2.25 -4.22 -16.20
N ASP A 44 1.82 -5.03 -17.15
CA ASP A 44 0.48 -5.10 -17.69
C ASP A 44 -0.22 -6.33 -17.10
N GLN A 45 -1.26 -6.11 -16.29
CA GLN A 45 -2.00 -7.20 -15.67
C GLN A 45 -2.91 -7.95 -16.65
N SER A 46 -3.40 -7.28 -17.70
CA SER A 46 -4.27 -7.90 -18.70
C SER A 46 -3.51 -8.87 -19.61
N ASP A 47 -2.32 -8.44 -20.03
CA ASP A 47 -1.41 -9.25 -20.88
C ASP A 47 -0.46 -10.14 -20.07
N ARG A 48 -0.42 -10.01 -18.74
CA ARG A 48 0.46 -10.74 -17.81
C ARG A 48 1.93 -10.64 -18.21
N LYS A 49 2.40 -9.44 -18.47
CA LYS A 49 3.77 -9.19 -18.92
C LYS A 49 4.41 -7.96 -18.30
N ALA A 50 5.74 -7.96 -18.24
CA ALA A 50 6.52 -6.76 -17.99
C ALA A 50 6.51 -5.86 -19.24
N LEU A 51 6.37 -4.57 -19.03
CA LEU A 51 6.45 -3.55 -20.07
C LEU A 51 7.84 -2.93 -20.12
N CYS A 52 8.34 -2.53 -18.97
CA CYS A 52 9.65 -1.89 -18.82
C CYS A 52 10.14 -1.93 -17.39
N ARG A 53 11.42 -1.64 -17.20
CA ARG A 53 12.07 -1.45 -15.91
C ARG A 53 12.55 -0.02 -15.78
N VAL A 54 12.27 0.62 -14.63
CA VAL A 54 12.79 1.94 -14.30
C VAL A 54 13.82 1.78 -13.18
N GLU A 55 15.05 2.18 -13.45
CA GLU A 55 16.21 2.03 -12.56
C GLU A 55 16.55 3.34 -11.86
N GLY A 56 17.48 3.29 -10.90
CA GLY A 56 18.01 4.48 -10.24
C GLY A 56 17.21 4.97 -9.04
N LEU A 57 16.36 4.10 -8.45
CA LEU A 57 15.52 4.45 -7.32
C LEU A 57 16.21 4.26 -5.95
N GLY A 58 17.47 3.82 -5.93
CA GLY A 58 18.26 3.66 -4.72
C GLY A 58 17.94 2.38 -3.94
N ASP A 59 18.00 2.43 -2.59
CA ASP A 59 17.76 1.25 -1.77
C ASP A 59 16.26 0.97 -1.59
N LEU A 60 15.78 -0.04 -2.30
CA LEU A 60 14.40 -0.53 -2.20
C LEU A 60 14.28 -1.82 -1.37
N SER A 61 15.26 -2.11 -0.52
CA SER A 61 15.22 -3.29 0.37
C SER A 61 14.04 -3.29 1.35
N HIS A 62 13.52 -2.10 1.66
CA HIS A 62 12.24 -1.88 2.31
C HIS A 62 11.60 -0.66 1.61
N ALA A 63 10.60 -0.89 0.82
CA ALA A 63 10.00 0.15 0.00
C ALA A 63 8.49 -0.07 -0.15
N SER A 64 7.79 1.03 -0.31
CA SER A 64 6.37 1.07 -0.67
C SER A 64 6.15 2.13 -1.75
N LEU A 65 4.94 2.19 -2.28
CA LEU A 65 4.57 3.25 -3.22
C LEU A 65 3.10 3.63 -3.10
N THR A 66 2.78 4.80 -3.62
CA THR A 66 1.41 5.25 -3.88
C THR A 66 1.32 5.85 -5.29
N PHE A 67 0.12 5.94 -5.85
CA PHE A 67 -0.11 6.52 -7.18
C PHE A 67 -0.74 7.90 -7.09
N SER A 68 -0.48 8.74 -8.09
CA SER A 68 -1.28 9.94 -8.33
C SER A 68 -2.75 9.57 -8.61
N PRO A 69 -3.72 10.48 -8.38
CA PRO A 69 -5.14 10.19 -8.65
C PRO A 69 -5.46 9.79 -10.09
N ASP A 70 -4.68 10.28 -11.07
CA ASP A 70 -4.78 9.88 -12.48
C ASP A 70 -4.04 8.57 -12.79
N GLU A 71 -3.43 7.95 -11.75
CA GLU A 71 -2.68 6.68 -11.83
C GLU A 71 -1.49 6.70 -12.79
N ARG A 72 -1.06 7.87 -13.25
CA ARG A 72 0.07 8.01 -14.17
C ARG A 72 1.41 7.97 -13.45
N TYR A 73 1.48 8.55 -12.27
CA TYR A 73 2.73 8.65 -11.51
C TYR A 73 2.73 7.73 -10.31
N ALA A 74 3.78 6.95 -10.16
CA ALA A 74 4.07 6.21 -8.94
C ALA A 74 5.09 6.98 -8.09
N PHE A 75 4.76 7.25 -6.82
CA PHE A 75 5.67 7.81 -5.83
C PHE A 75 6.24 6.68 -5.00
N VAL A 76 7.53 6.40 -5.15
CA VAL A 76 8.22 5.28 -4.52
C VAL A 76 9.06 5.79 -3.36
N PHE A 77 8.87 5.17 -2.19
CA PHE A 77 9.54 5.51 -0.94
C PHE A 77 10.61 4.46 -0.66
N GLY A 78 11.87 4.87 -0.66
CA GLY A 78 13.03 4.00 -0.49
C GLY A 78 13.64 4.07 0.91
N ARG A 79 14.26 2.97 1.34
CA ARG A 79 14.89 2.87 2.66
C ARG A 79 16.03 3.87 2.89
N ASP A 80 16.68 4.31 1.85
CA ASP A 80 17.74 5.32 1.89
C ASP A 80 17.21 6.77 2.05
N GLY A 81 15.94 6.94 2.35
CA GLY A 81 15.27 8.23 2.44
C GLY A 81 14.87 8.81 1.09
N GLY A 82 14.97 8.03 0.02
CA GLY A 82 14.60 8.45 -1.32
C GLY A 82 13.08 8.55 -1.50
N LEU A 83 12.63 9.65 -2.11
CA LEU A 83 11.32 9.82 -2.71
C LEU A 83 11.51 9.95 -4.22
N SER A 84 10.97 9.01 -4.98
CA SER A 84 11.08 8.95 -6.44
C SER A 84 9.72 9.09 -7.10
N LYS A 85 9.58 9.98 -8.08
CA LYS A 85 8.41 10.10 -8.96
C LYS A 85 8.69 9.39 -10.28
N VAL A 86 7.92 8.38 -10.59
CA VAL A 86 8.04 7.54 -11.80
C VAL A 86 6.83 7.75 -12.68
N ASP A 87 7.03 8.13 -13.95
CA ASP A 87 5.97 8.13 -14.98
C ASP A 87 5.85 6.70 -15.54
N ILE A 88 4.78 5.99 -15.20
CA ILE A 88 4.59 4.59 -15.59
C ILE A 88 4.18 4.44 -17.05
N LEU A 89 3.61 5.47 -17.68
CA LEU A 89 3.30 5.46 -19.11
C LEU A 89 4.55 5.73 -19.96
N ALA A 90 5.41 6.65 -19.51
CA ALA A 90 6.67 6.95 -20.18
C ALA A 90 7.80 5.98 -19.81
N CYS A 91 7.61 5.11 -18.82
CA CYS A 91 8.64 4.23 -18.29
C CYS A 91 9.91 5.00 -17.86
N ALA A 92 9.73 6.08 -17.13
CA ALA A 92 10.82 7.00 -16.82
C ALA A 92 10.81 7.45 -15.36
N LEU A 93 12.01 7.55 -14.77
CA LEU A 93 12.22 8.28 -13.53
C LEU A 93 12.15 9.78 -13.82
N VAL A 94 11.11 10.45 -13.31
CA VAL A 94 10.90 11.88 -13.51
C VAL A 94 11.82 12.69 -12.61
N LYS A 95 11.82 12.39 -11.32
CA LYS A 95 12.64 13.06 -10.30
C LYS A 95 12.84 12.15 -9.10
N ARG A 96 13.98 12.27 -8.45
CA ARG A 96 14.27 11.64 -7.17
C ARG A 96 14.90 12.64 -6.23
N VAL A 97 14.44 12.67 -4.99
CA VAL A 97 15.00 13.50 -3.93
C VAL A 97 15.34 12.60 -2.73
N ILE A 98 16.44 12.91 -2.03
CA ILE A 98 16.77 12.31 -0.74
C ILE A 98 16.24 13.25 0.33
N GLN A 99 15.22 12.82 1.06
CA GLN A 99 14.51 13.70 1.99
C GLN A 99 14.76 13.35 3.47
N GLY A 100 15.24 12.16 3.76
CA GLY A 100 15.52 11.67 5.10
C GLY A 100 16.58 10.60 5.08
N GLY A 101 16.82 9.97 6.23
CA GLY A 101 17.78 8.87 6.36
C GLY A 101 17.19 7.49 6.19
N ASN A 102 15.93 7.31 6.53
CA ASN A 102 15.23 6.02 6.43
C ASN A 102 13.72 6.26 6.32
N ALA A 103 13.24 6.34 5.09
CA ALA A 103 11.81 6.43 4.82
C ALA A 103 11.17 5.05 5.00
N ILE A 104 10.02 5.01 5.69
CA ILE A 104 9.32 3.77 5.98
C ILE A 104 8.05 3.62 5.14
N GLY A 105 7.48 4.72 4.70
CA GLY A 105 6.29 4.74 3.87
C GLY A 105 5.85 6.15 3.57
N GLY A 106 4.80 6.28 2.78
CA GLY A 106 4.23 7.56 2.42
C GLY A 106 2.80 7.44 1.95
N ALA A 107 2.17 8.59 1.81
CA ALA A 107 0.81 8.74 1.34
C ALA A 107 0.70 9.94 0.40
N ILE A 108 -0.33 9.97 -0.43
CA ILE A 108 -0.70 11.12 -1.24
C ILE A 108 -2.03 11.66 -0.75
N SER A 109 -2.19 12.98 -0.72
CA SER A 109 -3.45 13.61 -0.36
C SER A 109 -4.58 13.24 -1.34
N ASP A 110 -5.81 13.23 -0.87
CA ASP A 110 -6.99 12.90 -1.67
C ASP A 110 -7.16 13.79 -2.92
N ASP A 111 -6.68 15.04 -2.87
CA ASP A 111 -6.65 15.94 -4.02
C ASP A 111 -5.41 15.75 -4.93
N GLY A 112 -4.49 14.86 -4.58
CA GLY A 112 -3.30 14.51 -5.35
C GLY A 112 -2.18 15.54 -5.35
N ARG A 113 -2.27 16.63 -4.57
CA ARG A 113 -1.29 17.72 -4.61
C ARG A 113 -0.10 17.53 -3.68
N LEU A 114 -0.27 16.78 -2.62
CA LEU A 114 0.74 16.62 -1.58
C LEU A 114 1.15 15.17 -1.41
N VAL A 115 2.45 14.90 -1.35
CA VAL A 115 3.02 13.60 -1.00
C VAL A 115 3.70 13.71 0.35
N ALA A 116 3.24 12.94 1.33
CA ALA A 116 3.84 12.87 2.65
C ALA A 116 4.73 11.64 2.79
N VAL A 117 5.85 11.78 3.50
CA VAL A 117 6.82 10.71 3.76
C VAL A 117 7.05 10.60 5.26
N SER A 118 6.86 9.41 5.82
CA SER A 118 7.19 9.08 7.20
C SER A 118 8.63 8.60 7.32
N ASN A 119 9.31 9.03 8.37
CA ASN A 119 10.73 8.76 8.58
C ASN A 119 11.01 8.10 9.92
N TYR A 120 11.88 7.09 9.93
CA TYR A 120 12.51 6.61 11.16
C TYR A 120 13.62 7.57 11.61
N GLU A 121 14.37 8.10 10.66
CA GLU A 121 15.44 9.06 10.91
C GLU A 121 15.35 10.21 9.89
N PRO A 122 15.32 11.43 10.37
CA PRO A 122 15.41 11.91 11.76
C PRO A 122 14.10 11.77 12.56
N GLY A 123 13.09 11.08 12.06
CA GLY A 123 11.72 11.06 12.56
C GLY A 123 10.87 12.16 11.93
N GLY A 124 9.57 12.17 12.26
CA GLY A 124 8.63 13.14 11.72
C GLY A 124 8.15 12.83 10.30
N VAL A 125 7.38 13.75 9.76
CA VAL A 125 6.79 13.68 8.41
C VAL A 125 7.25 14.87 7.60
N LYS A 126 7.73 14.60 6.38
CA LYS A 126 7.99 15.63 5.38
C LYS A 126 6.97 15.56 4.27
N VAL A 127 6.53 16.73 3.82
CA VAL A 127 5.48 16.85 2.80
C VAL A 127 6.04 17.57 1.58
N PHE A 128 5.73 17.05 0.41
CA PHE A 128 6.23 17.52 -0.87
C PHE A 128 5.06 17.86 -1.79
N ASP A 129 5.26 18.83 -2.65
CA ASP A 129 4.41 19.05 -3.81
C ASP A 129 4.51 17.85 -4.76
N ALA A 130 3.39 17.27 -5.14
CA ALA A 130 3.35 16.03 -5.92
C ALA A 130 3.84 16.23 -7.37
N ASP A 131 3.76 17.46 -7.90
CA ASP A 131 4.21 17.74 -9.25
C ASP A 131 5.72 17.96 -9.32
N THR A 132 6.24 18.79 -8.42
CA THR A 132 7.63 19.23 -8.48
C THR A 132 8.58 18.44 -7.58
N LEU A 133 8.07 17.72 -6.58
CA LEU A 133 8.82 17.15 -5.45
C LEU A 133 9.63 18.21 -4.68
N ASP A 134 9.19 19.44 -4.65
CA ASP A 134 9.74 20.45 -3.77
C ASP A 134 9.13 20.30 -2.38
N GLN A 135 9.95 20.42 -1.33
CA GLN A 135 9.47 20.27 0.03
C GLN A 135 8.55 21.44 0.42
N VAL A 136 7.33 21.13 0.82
CA VAL A 136 6.30 22.08 1.23
C VAL A 136 6.30 22.25 2.75
N ALA A 137 6.39 21.14 3.50
CA ALA A 137 6.41 21.17 4.95
C ALA A 137 7.40 20.18 5.55
N ASP A 138 7.88 20.49 6.75
CA ASP A 138 8.66 19.60 7.61
C ASP A 138 8.03 19.63 9.00
N VAL A 139 7.51 18.48 9.44
CA VAL A 139 6.81 18.36 10.73
C VAL A 139 7.63 17.45 11.64
N PRO A 140 8.56 18.01 12.43
CA PRO A 140 9.35 17.24 13.38
C PRO A 140 8.45 16.75 14.53
N MET A 141 8.57 15.48 14.89
CA MET A 141 7.73 14.89 15.94
C MET A 141 8.54 14.34 17.12
N GLY A 142 9.87 14.42 17.06
CA GLY A 142 10.74 13.89 18.11
C GLY A 142 10.64 12.37 18.28
N SER A 143 10.15 11.67 17.28
CA SER A 143 9.86 10.25 17.27
C SER A 143 10.01 9.68 15.86
N LYS A 144 10.34 8.40 15.78
CA LYS A 144 10.12 7.64 14.54
C LYS A 144 8.64 7.69 14.18
N THR A 145 8.34 7.87 12.92
CA THR A 145 6.96 7.91 12.43
C THR A 145 6.66 6.72 11.53
N VAL A 146 5.49 6.15 11.70
CA VAL A 146 5.04 4.92 11.05
C VAL A 146 3.54 4.97 10.79
N GLY A 147 3.02 4.06 9.98
CA GLY A 147 1.59 3.94 9.74
C GLY A 147 0.99 5.22 9.13
N LEU A 148 1.75 5.92 8.28
CA LEU A 148 1.26 7.13 7.61
C LEU A 148 0.18 6.76 6.59
N ALA A 149 -0.98 7.39 6.73
CA ALA A 149 -2.11 7.23 5.81
C ALA A 149 -2.67 8.61 5.44
N ASP A 150 -3.24 8.69 4.23
CA ASP A 150 -4.08 9.81 3.85
C ASP A 150 -5.45 9.71 4.55
N ALA A 151 -6.08 10.84 4.76
CA ALA A 151 -7.43 10.96 5.28
C ALA A 151 -8.17 12.07 4.55
N PRO A 152 -9.50 11.97 4.40
CA PRO A 152 -10.30 12.95 3.65
C PRO A 152 -10.05 14.39 4.07
N GLY A 153 -10.01 15.31 3.11
CA GLY A 153 -9.83 16.74 3.32
C GLY A 153 -8.38 17.19 3.44
N SER A 154 -7.48 16.63 2.63
CA SER A 154 -6.05 16.98 2.62
C SER A 154 -5.39 16.79 3.99
N ARG A 155 -5.75 15.71 4.69
CA ARG A 155 -5.18 15.35 5.98
C ARG A 155 -4.31 14.11 5.89
N PHE A 156 -3.28 14.07 6.71
CA PHE A 156 -2.48 12.86 6.94
C PHE A 156 -2.58 12.43 8.40
N VAL A 157 -2.63 11.13 8.62
CA VAL A 157 -2.65 10.53 9.97
C VAL A 157 -1.40 9.66 10.12
N VAL A 158 -0.72 9.79 11.23
CA VAL A 158 0.55 9.10 11.46
C VAL A 158 0.71 8.69 12.91
N ALA A 159 1.30 7.52 13.14
CA ALA A 159 1.67 7.06 14.48
C ALA A 159 3.11 7.43 14.82
N THR A 160 3.35 7.80 16.07
CA THR A 160 4.67 8.15 16.61
C THR A 160 5.14 7.04 17.54
N TRP A 161 6.13 6.27 17.08
CA TRP A 161 6.61 5.06 17.74
C TRP A 161 7.13 5.27 19.17
N ASP A 162 7.96 6.30 19.37
CA ASP A 162 8.65 6.49 20.65
C ASP A 162 7.77 7.20 21.68
N THR A 163 6.85 8.06 21.24
CA THR A 163 5.96 8.84 22.11
C THR A 163 4.60 8.19 22.34
N GLY A 164 4.21 7.21 21.52
CA GLY A 164 2.95 6.47 21.72
C GLY A 164 1.70 7.27 21.36
N GLU A 165 1.81 8.20 20.39
CA GLU A 165 0.72 9.08 20.00
C GLU A 165 0.26 8.78 18.56
N VAL A 166 -0.92 9.27 18.20
CA VAL A 166 -1.35 9.44 16.81
C VAL A 166 -1.51 10.94 16.53
N TRP A 167 -0.93 11.41 15.45
CA TRP A 167 -1.02 12.79 15.01
C TRP A 167 -1.85 12.88 13.73
N ILE A 168 -2.69 13.91 13.65
CA ILE A 168 -3.44 14.29 12.45
C ILE A 168 -2.85 15.60 11.96
N LEU A 169 -2.38 15.63 10.74
CA LEU A 169 -1.81 16.78 10.06
C LEU A 169 -2.83 17.27 9.04
N ASP A 170 -3.43 18.42 9.27
CA ASP A 170 -4.44 19.02 8.40
C ASP A 170 -3.82 20.12 7.54
N HIS A 171 -3.62 19.83 6.27
CA HIS A 171 -3.05 20.74 5.27
C HIS A 171 -4.12 21.49 4.47
N SER A 172 -5.39 21.37 4.82
CA SER A 172 -6.50 21.94 4.04
C SER A 172 -6.49 23.46 3.93
N GLN A 173 -6.00 24.16 4.95
CA GLN A 173 -5.95 25.61 5.00
C GLN A 173 -4.59 26.19 4.59
N ASP A 174 -3.51 25.56 5.01
CA ASP A 174 -2.14 25.96 4.68
C ASP A 174 -1.29 24.70 4.50
N ALA A 175 -0.88 24.47 3.27
CA ALA A 175 -0.07 23.29 2.92
C ALA A 175 1.30 23.29 3.62
N ALA A 176 1.87 24.47 3.86
CA ALA A 176 3.20 24.60 4.48
C ALA A 176 3.16 24.55 6.02
N ASN A 177 2.04 24.94 6.62
CA ASN A 177 1.86 25.00 8.07
C ASN A 177 0.59 24.26 8.47
N PRO A 178 0.59 22.93 8.51
CA PRO A 178 -0.61 22.15 8.82
C PRO A 178 -1.10 22.41 10.25
N GLN A 179 -2.41 22.41 10.43
CA GLN A 179 -2.99 22.33 11.75
C GLN A 179 -2.76 20.93 12.32
N ILE A 180 -2.21 20.85 13.53
CA ILE A 180 -1.83 19.58 14.15
C ILE A 180 -2.80 19.24 15.29
N THR A 181 -3.43 18.06 15.20
CA THR A 181 -4.16 17.45 16.31
C THR A 181 -3.37 16.27 16.83
N ARG A 182 -3.05 16.26 18.11
CA ARG A 182 -2.33 15.17 18.77
C ARG A 182 -3.30 14.38 19.64
N LEU A 183 -3.26 13.07 19.47
CA LEU A 183 -4.01 12.11 20.28
C LEU A 183 -2.98 11.36 21.15
N PRO A 184 -2.80 11.78 22.40
CA PRO A 184 -1.90 11.10 23.33
C PRO A 184 -2.44 9.73 23.71
N ASP A 185 -1.60 8.88 24.30
CA ASP A 185 -1.96 7.59 24.85
C ASP A 185 -2.58 6.62 23.83
N ALA A 186 -2.14 6.71 22.57
CA ALA A 186 -2.55 5.74 21.55
C ALA A 186 -2.01 4.33 21.84
N GLY A 187 -1.03 4.21 22.73
CA GLY A 187 -0.46 2.95 23.19
C GLY A 187 1.03 2.84 22.94
N LYS A 188 1.64 1.77 23.48
CA LYS A 188 3.10 1.60 23.43
C LYS A 188 3.57 1.13 22.06
N ASN A 189 4.49 1.90 21.48
CA ASN A 189 5.08 1.65 20.16
C ASN A 189 4.02 1.38 19.08
N PRO A 190 3.12 2.32 18.81
CA PRO A 190 2.20 2.18 17.68
C PRO A 190 3.02 2.04 16.41
N TYR A 191 2.56 1.14 15.51
CA TYR A 191 3.32 0.77 14.32
C TYR A 191 2.50 1.02 13.06
N ASP A 192 2.39 0.01 12.18
CA ASP A 192 1.61 0.15 10.96
C ASP A 192 0.10 0.29 11.24
N ALA A 193 -0.62 0.78 10.27
CA ALA A 193 -2.01 1.12 10.40
C ALA A 193 -2.86 0.68 9.21
N LEU A 194 -4.17 0.61 9.45
CA LEU A 194 -5.21 0.45 8.43
C LEU A 194 -6.11 1.69 8.47
N MET A 195 -6.33 2.31 7.31
CA MET A 195 -7.41 3.27 7.12
C MET A 195 -8.61 2.52 6.53
N THR A 196 -9.79 2.68 7.13
CA THR A 196 -11.02 2.12 6.56
C THR A 196 -11.36 2.82 5.25
N GLY A 197 -11.97 2.09 4.31
CA GLY A 197 -12.23 2.57 2.97
C GLY A 197 -13.07 3.86 2.89
N ASN A 198 -13.89 4.14 3.90
CA ASN A 198 -14.64 5.39 4.00
C ASN A 198 -13.84 6.55 4.62
N GLY A 199 -12.56 6.34 4.93
CA GLY A 199 -11.69 7.36 5.53
C GLY A 199 -12.07 7.78 6.96
N ARG A 200 -12.95 7.01 7.64
CA ARG A 200 -13.42 7.36 8.99
C ARG A 200 -12.50 6.86 10.08
N THR A 201 -12.08 5.61 9.98
CA THR A 201 -11.37 4.97 11.10
C THR A 201 -9.93 4.65 10.72
N TYR A 202 -9.01 5.20 11.48
CA TYR A 202 -7.61 4.83 11.44
C TYR A 202 -7.32 3.84 12.57
N ILE A 203 -6.88 2.63 12.23
CA ILE A 203 -6.56 1.59 13.20
C ILE A 203 -5.06 1.38 13.22
N VAL A 204 -4.44 1.47 14.39
CA VAL A 204 -3.01 1.28 14.56
C VAL A 204 -2.70 0.08 15.44
N GLY A 205 -1.73 -0.73 15.01
CA GLY A 205 -1.18 -1.86 15.76
C GLY A 205 -0.19 -1.38 16.83
N LEU A 206 -0.14 -2.09 17.95
CA LEU A 206 0.75 -1.74 19.05
C LEU A 206 1.86 -2.79 19.17
N PHE A 207 3.07 -2.39 18.87
CA PHE A 207 4.20 -3.31 18.91
C PHE A 207 4.66 -3.58 20.36
N GLY A 208 4.58 -2.58 21.22
CA GLY A 208 5.09 -2.64 22.60
C GLY A 208 4.14 -3.23 23.61
N GLU A 209 2.87 -3.42 23.29
CA GLU A 209 1.84 -3.95 24.18
C GLU A 209 0.73 -4.67 23.44
N LYS A 210 -0.19 -5.29 24.15
CA LYS A 210 -1.38 -5.94 23.60
C LYS A 210 -2.41 -4.92 23.13
N GLY A 211 -3.30 -5.37 22.25
CA GLY A 211 -4.42 -4.60 21.75
C GLY A 211 -4.10 -3.77 20.50
N LEU A 212 -5.10 -3.07 20.06
CA LEU A 212 -5.08 -2.13 18.93
C LEU A 212 -5.71 -0.81 19.39
N THR A 213 -5.44 0.25 18.63
CA THR A 213 -6.12 1.53 18.85
C THR A 213 -6.82 1.96 17.56
N ALA A 214 -8.11 2.27 17.67
CA ALA A 214 -8.90 2.85 16.60
C ALA A 214 -9.10 4.34 16.86
N VAL A 215 -8.92 5.17 15.84
CA VAL A 215 -9.18 6.61 15.88
C VAL A 215 -10.36 6.91 14.98
N ASP A 216 -11.44 7.43 15.54
CA ASP A 216 -12.58 7.96 14.78
C ASP A 216 -12.25 9.39 14.33
N LEU A 217 -11.91 9.55 13.06
CA LEU A 217 -11.53 10.82 12.45
C LEU A 217 -12.74 11.72 12.15
N TRP A 218 -13.96 11.19 12.25
CA TRP A 218 -15.21 11.95 12.03
C TRP A 218 -15.81 12.46 13.34
N ALA A 219 -15.32 12.01 14.49
CA ALA A 219 -15.68 12.61 15.75
C ALA A 219 -15.09 14.02 15.89
N ASP A 220 -15.79 14.91 16.57
CA ASP A 220 -15.32 16.26 16.87
C ASP A 220 -15.31 16.46 18.41
N PRO A 221 -14.13 16.52 19.04
CA PRO A 221 -12.79 16.23 18.50
C PRO A 221 -12.61 14.73 18.15
N PRO A 222 -11.62 14.38 17.29
CA PRO A 222 -11.27 12.99 17.01
C PRO A 222 -11.00 12.18 18.27
N LYS A 223 -11.43 10.91 18.27
CA LYS A 223 -11.33 10.04 19.45
C LYS A 223 -10.50 8.79 19.17
N ALA A 224 -9.60 8.49 20.11
CA ALA A 224 -8.90 7.21 20.15
C ALA A 224 -9.60 6.24 21.13
N GLU A 225 -9.73 4.98 20.73
CA GLU A 225 -10.35 3.92 21.53
C GLU A 225 -9.50 2.65 21.42
N ARG A 226 -9.20 2.04 22.59
CA ARG A 226 -8.49 0.75 22.67
C ARG A 226 -9.48 -0.39 22.47
N PHE A 227 -9.08 -1.39 21.71
CA PHE A 227 -9.87 -2.62 21.50
C PHE A 227 -8.99 -3.86 21.36
N LEU A 228 -9.58 -5.05 21.44
CA LEU A 228 -8.90 -6.34 21.45
C LEU A 228 -7.77 -6.40 22.50
N PRO A 229 -8.06 -6.23 23.79
CA PRO A 229 -7.02 -6.07 24.82
C PRO A 229 -6.08 -7.27 24.96
N ASP A 230 -6.48 -8.44 24.48
CA ASP A 230 -5.66 -9.67 24.51
C ASP A 230 -4.93 -9.96 23.20
N TYR A 231 -5.15 -9.14 22.16
CA TYR A 231 -4.51 -9.36 20.87
C TYR A 231 -3.03 -9.00 20.91
N GLY A 232 -2.20 -9.92 20.46
CA GLY A 232 -0.79 -9.69 20.19
C GLY A 232 0.14 -10.40 21.16
N LYS A 233 1.08 -9.69 21.73
CA LYS A 233 2.26 -10.18 22.43
C LYS A 233 1.92 -11.08 23.66
N ASN A 234 1.87 -12.39 23.42
CA ASN A 234 1.66 -13.37 24.48
C ASN A 234 2.95 -14.12 24.87
N GLU A 235 3.92 -14.20 23.95
CA GLU A 235 5.15 -14.95 24.15
C GLU A 235 6.35 -14.02 24.07
N PRO A 236 7.21 -13.98 25.11
CA PRO A 236 8.31 -13.03 25.19
C PRO A 236 9.40 -13.22 24.14
N ASP A 237 9.52 -14.42 23.56
CA ASP A 237 10.66 -14.79 22.71
C ASP A 237 10.42 -14.61 21.21
N LEU A 238 9.23 -14.23 20.78
CA LEU A 238 8.96 -13.98 19.37
C LEU A 238 9.35 -12.56 18.98
N PRO A 239 10.21 -12.39 17.96
CA PRO A 239 10.69 -11.07 17.56
C PRO A 239 9.58 -10.16 16.98
N VAL A 240 8.51 -10.77 16.47
CA VAL A 240 7.39 -10.07 15.84
C VAL A 240 6.09 -10.77 16.23
N TYR A 241 5.22 -10.06 16.93
CA TYR A 241 3.97 -10.65 17.44
C TYR A 241 2.76 -10.28 16.61
N LYS A 242 2.77 -9.10 16.10
CA LYS A 242 1.76 -8.50 15.24
C LYS A 242 2.48 -7.48 14.39
N MET A 243 2.46 -7.68 13.12
CA MET A 243 2.87 -6.68 12.16
C MET A 243 1.67 -6.42 11.26
N PRO A 244 0.83 -5.49 11.64
CA PRO A 244 -0.04 -4.93 10.66
C PRO A 244 0.81 -4.08 9.75
N HIS A 245 1.35 -4.69 8.70
CA HIS A 245 1.81 -3.88 7.59
C HIS A 245 0.63 -3.13 7.01
N LEU A 246 0.81 -1.89 6.63
CA LEU A 246 -0.11 -1.20 5.75
C LEU A 246 -0.48 -2.20 4.64
N GLN A 247 -1.77 -2.60 4.58
CA GLN A 247 -2.28 -3.64 3.69
C GLN A 247 -1.94 -5.10 4.10
N GLY A 248 -1.38 -5.32 5.25
CA GLY A 248 -1.21 -6.66 5.83
C GLY A 248 -2.47 -7.16 6.54
N TRP A 249 -3.48 -6.30 6.71
CA TRP A 249 -4.80 -6.61 7.23
C TRP A 249 -5.84 -6.38 6.15
N THR A 250 -7.01 -6.95 6.35
CA THR A 250 -8.08 -6.72 5.40
C THR A 250 -9.43 -6.55 6.11
N LEU A 251 -10.31 -5.86 5.44
CA LEU A 251 -11.73 -5.82 5.74
C LEU A 251 -12.45 -6.66 4.68
N ALA A 252 -12.98 -7.80 5.09
CA ALA A 252 -13.79 -8.68 4.26
C ALA A 252 -15.27 -8.48 4.60
N GLY A 253 -15.98 -7.69 3.82
CA GLY A 253 -17.33 -7.25 4.16
C GLY A 253 -17.35 -6.43 5.46
N GLU A 254 -17.98 -6.93 6.50
CA GLU A 254 -18.07 -6.29 7.82
C GLU A 254 -17.11 -6.91 8.86
N THR A 255 -16.11 -7.66 8.41
CA THR A 255 -15.19 -8.38 9.30
C THR A 255 -13.74 -8.02 9.00
N TYR A 256 -13.01 -7.57 10.01
CA TYR A 256 -11.56 -7.48 9.90
C TYR A 256 -10.94 -8.87 10.02
N ALA A 257 -9.98 -9.16 9.17
CA ALA A 257 -9.11 -10.31 9.29
C ALA A 257 -7.69 -9.85 9.63
N LEU A 258 -7.20 -10.25 10.78
CA LEU A 258 -5.96 -9.75 11.39
C LEU A 258 -4.96 -10.90 11.57
N PRO A 259 -3.71 -10.74 11.13
CA PRO A 259 -2.67 -11.74 11.38
C PRO A 259 -2.27 -11.75 12.85
N ALA A 260 -2.40 -12.87 13.52
CA ALA A 260 -1.86 -13.10 14.87
C ALA A 260 -0.54 -13.87 14.74
N VAL A 261 0.53 -13.15 14.42
CA VAL A 261 1.83 -13.69 14.04
C VAL A 261 2.37 -14.68 15.06
N GLY A 262 2.40 -14.31 16.34
CA GLY A 262 2.90 -15.16 17.41
C GLY A 262 2.02 -16.36 17.76
N LEU A 263 0.81 -16.44 17.23
CA LEU A 263 -0.14 -17.53 17.51
C LEU A 263 -0.35 -18.44 16.30
N HIS A 264 0.25 -18.14 15.14
CA HIS A 264 -0.01 -18.82 13.87
C HIS A 264 -1.51 -18.87 13.54
N GLN A 265 -2.18 -17.75 13.70
CA GLN A 265 -3.63 -17.64 13.52
C GLN A 265 -4.00 -16.40 12.73
N VAL A 266 -5.16 -16.45 12.09
CA VAL A 266 -5.88 -15.27 11.61
C VAL A 266 -7.06 -15.05 12.54
N LEU A 267 -7.18 -13.85 13.12
CA LEU A 267 -8.31 -13.45 13.93
C LEU A 267 -9.38 -12.83 13.04
N TRP A 268 -10.63 -13.16 13.37
CA TRP A 268 -11.82 -12.58 12.76
C TRP A 268 -12.46 -11.64 13.78
N VAL A 269 -12.65 -10.40 13.40
CA VAL A 269 -13.14 -9.34 14.27
C VAL A 269 -14.29 -8.62 13.59
N ASP A 270 -15.43 -8.56 14.23
CA ASP A 270 -16.57 -7.77 13.76
C ASP A 270 -16.19 -6.28 13.76
N ALA A 271 -16.35 -5.61 12.61
CA ALA A 271 -15.86 -4.26 12.42
C ALA A 271 -16.67 -3.22 13.21
N ALA A 272 -17.94 -3.48 13.47
CA ALA A 272 -18.82 -2.54 14.18
C ALA A 272 -18.62 -2.63 15.70
N SER A 273 -18.66 -3.84 16.24
CA SER A 273 -18.49 -4.07 17.69
C SER A 273 -17.02 -4.11 18.13
N LYS A 274 -16.08 -4.29 17.18
CA LYS A 274 -14.65 -4.49 17.43
C LYS A 274 -14.34 -5.70 18.33
N GLN A 275 -15.24 -6.67 18.36
CA GLN A 275 -15.09 -7.90 19.14
C GLN A 275 -14.57 -9.03 18.27
N GLU A 276 -13.73 -9.89 18.84
CA GLU A 276 -13.30 -11.12 18.19
C GLU A 276 -14.50 -12.07 18.04
N ILE A 277 -14.71 -12.59 16.83
CA ILE A 277 -15.78 -13.52 16.49
C ILE A 277 -15.27 -14.90 16.08
N GLY A 278 -13.97 -15.07 15.94
CA GLY A 278 -13.38 -16.36 15.62
C GLY A 278 -11.89 -16.32 15.32
N ARG A 279 -11.32 -17.49 15.14
CA ARG A 279 -9.91 -17.70 14.79
C ARG A 279 -9.77 -18.83 13.79
N THR A 280 -8.76 -18.73 12.93
CA THR A 280 -8.34 -19.79 12.01
C THR A 280 -6.88 -20.11 12.26
N ASP A 281 -6.58 -21.36 12.60
CA ASP A 281 -5.20 -21.83 12.68
C ASP A 281 -4.60 -21.93 11.27
N VAL A 282 -3.37 -21.43 11.12
CA VAL A 282 -2.67 -21.38 9.83
C VAL A 282 -1.28 -22.02 9.94
N ALA A 283 -0.68 -22.31 8.78
CA ALA A 283 0.54 -23.13 8.66
C ALA A 283 1.78 -22.53 9.34
N GLY A 284 1.83 -21.21 9.53
CA GLY A 284 3.00 -20.53 10.07
C GLY A 284 2.67 -19.14 10.58
N GLN A 285 3.67 -18.30 10.78
CA GLN A 285 3.51 -16.91 11.18
C GLN A 285 2.90 -16.08 10.03
N PRO A 286 1.61 -15.72 10.07
CA PRO A 286 0.97 -14.97 8.99
C PRO A 286 1.53 -13.54 8.91
N VAL A 287 1.83 -13.06 7.70
CA VAL A 287 2.37 -11.72 7.47
C VAL A 287 1.31 -10.82 6.82
N PHE A 288 0.85 -11.18 5.64
CA PHE A 288 -0.23 -10.49 4.95
C PHE A 288 -1.47 -11.35 4.91
N VAL A 289 -2.62 -10.74 5.20
CA VAL A 289 -3.94 -11.31 5.06
C VAL A 289 -4.72 -10.42 4.12
N LEU A 290 -5.02 -10.91 2.93
CA LEU A 290 -5.69 -10.14 1.88
C LEU A 290 -7.02 -10.79 1.52
N ALA A 291 -8.09 -9.99 1.48
CA ALA A 291 -9.38 -10.46 1.00
C ALA A 291 -9.42 -10.43 -0.53
N ARG A 292 -9.93 -11.51 -1.13
CA ARG A 292 -10.37 -11.43 -2.52
C ARG A 292 -11.48 -10.38 -2.63
N PRO A 293 -11.57 -9.59 -3.73
CA PRO A 293 -12.51 -8.47 -3.84
C PRO A 293 -13.98 -8.79 -3.58
N ASP A 294 -14.40 -10.04 -3.73
CA ASP A 294 -15.75 -10.51 -3.40
C ASP A 294 -15.96 -10.84 -1.91
N ALA A 295 -14.93 -10.64 -1.09
CA ALA A 295 -14.90 -10.92 0.35
C ALA A 295 -15.22 -12.38 0.74
N ARG A 296 -15.10 -13.33 -0.18
CA ARG A 296 -15.41 -14.75 0.09
C ARG A 296 -14.21 -15.58 0.52
N GLU A 297 -13.03 -15.11 0.21
CA GLU A 297 -11.77 -15.80 0.55
C GLU A 297 -10.72 -14.82 1.04
N LEU A 298 -9.92 -15.28 1.99
CA LEU A 298 -8.70 -14.61 2.42
C LEU A 298 -7.50 -15.41 1.94
N TRP A 299 -6.47 -14.70 1.47
CA TRP A 299 -5.19 -15.28 1.11
C TRP A 299 -4.14 -14.83 2.11
N VAL A 300 -3.35 -15.77 2.61
CA VAL A 300 -2.40 -15.56 3.72
C VAL A 300 -1.04 -16.08 3.33
N ASN A 301 0.00 -15.25 3.39
CA ASN A 301 1.39 -15.68 3.28
C ASN A 301 2.08 -15.68 4.66
N PHE A 302 3.28 -16.23 4.72
CA PHE A 302 3.95 -16.52 5.98
C PHE A 302 5.37 -15.99 6.04
N ALA A 303 5.84 -15.74 7.27
CA ALA A 303 7.25 -15.53 7.56
C ALA A 303 8.05 -16.84 7.48
N PRO A 304 9.39 -16.80 7.35
CA PRO A 304 10.21 -17.99 7.46
C PRO A 304 9.94 -18.77 8.77
N PRO A 305 9.96 -20.10 8.75
CA PRO A 305 10.39 -20.98 7.65
C PRO A 305 9.30 -21.32 6.62
N ASP A 306 8.06 -20.90 6.84
CA ASP A 306 6.90 -21.26 6.02
C ASP A 306 6.65 -20.30 4.84
N ASN A 307 7.60 -19.42 4.55
CA ASN A 307 7.48 -18.37 3.54
C ASN A 307 7.47 -18.87 2.08
N GLY A 308 7.42 -20.17 1.86
CA GLY A 308 7.15 -20.78 0.57
C GLY A 308 5.66 -21.12 0.35
N LYS A 309 4.82 -20.88 1.35
CA LYS A 309 3.41 -21.27 1.34
C LYS A 309 2.49 -20.07 1.25
N VAL A 310 1.30 -20.30 0.73
CA VAL A 310 0.14 -19.41 0.80
C VAL A 310 -1.07 -20.26 1.16
N GLN A 311 -1.88 -19.81 2.11
CA GLN A 311 -3.13 -20.48 2.44
C GLN A 311 -4.34 -19.64 2.04
N VAL A 312 -5.36 -20.32 1.54
CA VAL A 312 -6.66 -19.74 1.21
C VAL A 312 -7.66 -20.16 2.27
N ILE A 313 -8.32 -19.20 2.89
CA ILE A 313 -9.30 -19.39 3.95
C ILE A 313 -10.68 -18.97 3.42
N ASP A 314 -11.68 -19.77 3.65
CA ASP A 314 -13.07 -19.42 3.38
C ASP A 314 -13.57 -18.41 4.42
N ALA A 315 -14.04 -17.26 3.95
CA ALA A 315 -14.42 -16.13 4.81
C ALA A 315 -15.79 -16.36 5.52
N VAL A 316 -16.55 -17.39 5.13
CA VAL A 316 -17.83 -17.73 5.78
C VAL A 316 -17.65 -18.81 6.85
N THR A 317 -16.89 -19.85 6.51
CA THR A 317 -16.67 -20.98 7.42
C THR A 317 -15.46 -20.82 8.31
N HIS A 318 -14.59 -19.83 8.01
CA HIS A 318 -13.30 -19.60 8.66
C HIS A 318 -12.36 -20.80 8.60
N GLN A 319 -12.49 -21.67 7.59
CA GLN A 319 -11.67 -22.86 7.43
C GLN A 319 -10.66 -22.68 6.29
N VAL A 320 -9.44 -23.23 6.47
CA VAL A 320 -8.47 -23.32 5.40
C VAL A 320 -9.00 -24.24 4.31
N LYS A 321 -9.18 -23.72 3.10
CA LYS A 321 -9.64 -24.46 1.91
C LYS A 321 -8.49 -25.10 1.16
N GLN A 322 -7.38 -24.37 1.05
CA GLN A 322 -6.27 -24.75 0.20
C GLN A 322 -4.94 -24.26 0.77
N THR A 323 -3.91 -25.07 0.62
CA THR A 323 -2.52 -24.65 0.81
C THR A 323 -1.82 -24.74 -0.54
N LEU A 324 -1.18 -23.63 -0.94
CA LEU A 324 -0.43 -23.47 -2.18
C LEU A 324 1.06 -23.36 -1.84
N GLU A 325 1.90 -23.82 -2.74
CA GLU A 325 3.36 -23.74 -2.63
C GLU A 325 3.94 -23.04 -3.87
N PRO A 326 3.80 -21.72 -3.97
CA PRO A 326 4.27 -20.97 -5.15
C PRO A 326 5.78 -21.04 -5.35
N GLY A 327 6.55 -21.17 -4.27
CA GLY A 327 8.00 -21.17 -4.28
C GLY A 327 8.57 -20.40 -3.08
N LYS A 328 9.88 -20.19 -3.05
CA LYS A 328 10.56 -19.63 -1.88
C LYS A 328 10.44 -18.10 -1.80
N GLY A 329 10.11 -17.63 -0.61
CA GLY A 329 10.13 -16.20 -0.32
C GLY A 329 8.94 -15.44 -0.88
N VAL A 330 7.72 -15.94 -0.70
CA VAL A 330 6.49 -15.20 -1.03
C VAL A 330 6.37 -13.99 -0.09
N LEU A 331 6.71 -12.81 -0.60
CA LEU A 331 6.72 -11.58 0.21
C LEU A 331 5.42 -10.79 0.12
N HIS A 332 4.79 -10.75 -1.01
CA HIS A 332 3.60 -9.94 -1.24
C HIS A 332 2.65 -10.64 -2.21
N MET A 333 1.38 -10.27 -2.09
CA MET A 333 0.30 -10.73 -2.95
C MET A 333 -0.53 -9.52 -3.35
N GLU A 334 -1.08 -9.51 -4.55
CA GLU A 334 -2.00 -8.48 -5.00
C GLU A 334 -3.06 -9.08 -5.91
N PHE A 335 -4.33 -8.77 -5.66
CA PHE A 335 -5.43 -9.16 -6.54
C PHE A 335 -5.60 -8.17 -7.68
N THR A 336 -5.92 -8.67 -8.88
CA THR A 336 -6.45 -7.81 -9.92
C THR A 336 -7.76 -7.16 -9.46
N PRO A 337 -8.15 -5.99 -9.98
CA PRO A 337 -9.29 -5.21 -9.46
C PRO A 337 -10.62 -5.96 -9.36
N ARG A 338 -10.83 -6.95 -10.23
CA ARG A 338 -12.03 -7.80 -10.23
C ARG A 338 -11.84 -9.13 -9.49
N GLY A 339 -10.68 -9.34 -8.86
CA GLY A 339 -10.38 -10.56 -8.12
C GLY A 339 -10.33 -11.83 -8.97
N ARG A 340 -10.07 -11.71 -10.28
CA ARG A 340 -9.94 -12.88 -11.16
C ARG A 340 -8.59 -13.57 -11.00
N GLU A 341 -7.57 -12.78 -10.77
CA GLU A 341 -6.20 -13.24 -10.61
C GLU A 341 -5.59 -12.71 -9.33
N VAL A 342 -4.63 -13.44 -8.82
CA VAL A 342 -3.71 -13.02 -7.76
C VAL A 342 -2.28 -13.13 -8.30
N TRP A 343 -1.49 -12.10 -8.05
CA TRP A 343 -0.08 -12.05 -8.40
C TRP A 343 0.73 -12.20 -7.11
N LEU A 344 1.67 -13.13 -7.11
CA LEU A 344 2.48 -13.51 -5.95
C LEU A 344 3.96 -13.19 -6.22
N SER A 345 4.57 -12.39 -5.39
CA SER A 345 6.02 -12.15 -5.48
C SER A 345 6.79 -13.33 -4.89
N VAL A 346 7.44 -14.14 -5.73
CA VAL A 346 8.30 -15.26 -5.32
C VAL A 346 9.75 -14.77 -5.35
N ARG A 347 10.12 -14.02 -4.30
CA ARG A 347 11.36 -13.26 -4.23
C ARG A 347 12.62 -14.06 -4.52
N ASP A 348 12.78 -15.20 -3.85
CA ASP A 348 14.02 -15.97 -3.89
C ASP A 348 14.18 -16.75 -5.20
N GLU A 349 13.16 -16.76 -6.03
CA GLU A 349 13.15 -17.37 -7.37
C GLU A 349 13.10 -16.34 -8.50
N ASN A 350 13.18 -15.05 -8.18
CA ASN A 350 13.22 -13.95 -9.16
C ASN A 350 12.04 -13.95 -10.14
N ARG A 351 10.84 -14.20 -9.65
CA ARG A 351 9.64 -14.21 -10.47
C ARG A 351 8.41 -13.76 -9.71
N ILE A 352 7.42 -13.38 -10.47
CA ILE A 352 6.05 -13.20 -10.02
C ILE A 352 5.26 -14.38 -10.58
N GLU A 353 4.56 -15.12 -9.74
CA GLU A 353 3.62 -16.16 -10.16
C GLU A 353 2.21 -15.60 -10.23
N ILE A 354 1.49 -15.90 -11.29
CA ILE A 354 0.12 -15.44 -11.51
C ILE A 354 -0.81 -16.63 -11.44
N ARG A 355 -1.82 -16.56 -10.58
CA ARG A 355 -2.83 -17.61 -10.43
C ARG A 355 -4.23 -17.10 -10.67
N ASP A 356 -5.07 -18.00 -11.16
CA ASP A 356 -6.52 -17.82 -11.09
C ASP A 356 -6.96 -17.83 -9.62
N ALA A 357 -7.65 -16.78 -9.19
CA ALA A 357 -8.03 -16.60 -7.79
C ALA A 357 -9.24 -17.47 -7.37
N HIS A 358 -9.82 -18.26 -8.27
CA HIS A 358 -10.95 -19.14 -7.99
C HIS A 358 -10.60 -20.62 -8.15
N THR A 359 -9.82 -20.97 -9.18
CA THR A 359 -9.36 -22.34 -9.42
C THR A 359 -8.00 -22.65 -8.80
N TYR A 360 -7.24 -21.59 -8.45
CA TYR A 360 -5.88 -21.64 -7.92
C TYR A 360 -4.82 -22.13 -8.93
N GLU A 361 -5.20 -22.34 -10.16
CA GLU A 361 -4.30 -22.77 -11.24
C GLU A 361 -3.29 -21.68 -11.58
N VAL A 362 -2.06 -22.08 -11.91
CA VAL A 362 -1.02 -21.15 -12.41
C VAL A 362 -1.37 -20.75 -13.83
N LEU A 363 -1.51 -19.45 -14.06
CA LEU A 363 -1.82 -18.86 -15.36
C LEU A 363 -0.59 -18.37 -16.11
N GLY A 364 0.49 -18.10 -15.40
CA GLY A 364 1.73 -17.61 -15.99
C GLY A 364 2.72 -17.08 -14.95
N GLU A 365 3.84 -16.59 -15.45
CA GLU A 365 4.91 -16.00 -14.65
C GLU A 365 5.48 -14.76 -15.33
N VAL A 366 5.96 -13.82 -14.53
CA VAL A 366 6.71 -12.65 -15.00
C VAL A 366 8.07 -12.62 -14.29
N PRO A 367 9.20 -12.66 -15.02
CA PRO A 367 10.53 -12.50 -14.42
C PRO A 367 10.69 -11.13 -13.76
N ALA A 368 11.18 -11.13 -12.50
CA ALA A 368 11.43 -9.91 -11.71
C ALA A 368 12.60 -10.14 -10.74
N GLN A 369 13.37 -9.10 -10.44
CA GLN A 369 14.60 -9.18 -9.66
C GLN A 369 14.35 -9.06 -8.15
N ALA A 370 14.29 -10.18 -7.43
CA ALA A 370 13.92 -10.25 -6.02
C ALA A 370 12.64 -9.43 -5.74
N PRO A 371 11.50 -9.74 -6.40
CA PRO A 371 10.28 -8.94 -6.28
C PRO A 371 9.77 -8.90 -4.85
N SER A 372 9.19 -7.75 -4.48
CA SER A 372 8.53 -7.57 -3.17
C SER A 372 7.12 -7.02 -3.37
N GLY A 373 6.89 -5.74 -3.10
CA GLY A 373 5.56 -5.13 -3.25
C GLY A 373 5.08 -5.16 -4.69
N ILE A 374 3.84 -5.57 -4.89
CA ILE A 374 3.09 -5.51 -6.15
C ILE A 374 1.96 -4.51 -5.93
N PHE A 375 1.84 -3.52 -6.80
CA PHE A 375 0.85 -2.45 -6.67
C PHE A 375 0.19 -2.22 -8.03
N PHE A 376 -1.07 -2.60 -8.14
CA PHE A 376 -1.86 -2.26 -9.34
C PHE A 376 -2.41 -0.84 -9.21
N THR A 377 -2.55 -0.15 -10.30
CA THR A 377 -3.11 1.20 -10.36
C THR A 377 -4.56 1.20 -9.88
N ALA A 378 -5.39 0.37 -10.47
CA ALA A 378 -6.73 0.10 -9.96
C ALA A 378 -6.67 -1.03 -8.93
N ARG A 379 -6.56 -0.68 -7.66
CA ARG A 379 -6.37 -1.67 -6.59
C ARG A 379 -7.69 -2.24 -6.09
N ALA A 380 -7.70 -3.55 -5.92
CA ALA A 380 -8.88 -4.31 -5.49
C ALA A 380 -9.46 -3.84 -4.15
N HIS A 381 -8.60 -3.47 -3.19
CA HIS A 381 -9.04 -3.02 -1.86
C HIS A 381 -9.60 -1.58 -1.86
N ARG A 382 -9.48 -0.86 -2.97
CA ARG A 382 -10.11 0.45 -3.17
C ARG A 382 -11.39 0.36 -3.99
N ALA A 383 -11.78 -0.84 -4.41
CA ALA A 383 -13.04 -1.04 -5.13
C ALA A 383 -14.21 -0.67 -4.21
N GLY A 384 -15.04 0.25 -4.64
CA GLY A 384 -16.20 0.72 -3.88
C GLY A 384 -15.99 2.01 -3.07
N LEU A 385 -14.84 2.66 -3.25
CA LEU A 385 -14.64 4.02 -2.79
C LEU A 385 -15.08 5.02 -3.85
#